data_4238a4aec1a943ee338ac8602d4d805e
#
_entry.id   4238a4aec1a943ee338ac8602d4d805e
#
_cell.length_a   1.000
_cell.length_b   1.000
_cell.length_c   1.000
_cell.angle_alpha   90.00
_cell.angle_beta   90.00
_cell.angle_gamma   90.00
#
_symmetry.space_group_name_H-M   'P 1'
#
loop_
_entity.id
_entity.type
_entity.pdbx_description
1 polymer ?
#
loop_
_entity_poly.entity_id
_entity_poly.type
_entity_poly.pdbx_seq_one_letter_code
_entity_poly.pdbx_strand_id
1 'polypeptide(L)'
;MTNREKKRARHHAYLMLYQWDISSLSPEEIAQLYWEETDESSPEVKSLAEELFKLTVENLESVDSEIEKHLKKGWKISRLLPVDRSILRGATYEILNMDVSPAEAVINDAVDFAKLYGEDPKSPAFINAILDKVKRDARK
;
A
#
# COMPACT_ATOMS: atom_id res chain seq x y z
N MET A 1 15.52 -11.52 2.97
CA MET A 1 14.68 -11.34 1.75
C MET A 1 15.40 -10.47 0.73
N THR A 2 15.30 -10.85 -0.54
CA THR A 2 15.82 -10.04 -1.63
C THR A 2 14.91 -8.84 -1.88
N ASN A 3 15.41 -7.85 -2.63
CA ASN A 3 14.59 -6.70 -3.04
C ASN A 3 13.41 -7.14 -3.90
N ARG A 4 13.61 -8.17 -4.71
CA ARG A 4 12.56 -8.75 -5.56
C ARG A 4 11.44 -9.38 -4.73
N GLU A 5 11.82 -10.08 -3.66
CA GLU A 5 10.86 -10.67 -2.73
C GLU A 5 10.08 -9.62 -1.97
N LYS A 6 10.76 -8.57 -1.52
CA LYS A 6 10.10 -7.45 -0.83
C LYS A 6 9.11 -6.75 -1.76
N LYS A 7 9.46 -6.58 -3.03
CA LYS A 7 8.56 -5.99 -4.02
C LYS A 7 7.31 -6.85 -4.20
N ARG A 8 7.48 -8.18 -4.32
CA ARG A 8 6.32 -9.08 -4.42
C ARG A 8 5.42 -8.97 -3.19
N ALA A 9 6.02 -8.93 -2.01
CA ALA A 9 5.25 -8.80 -0.77
C ALA A 9 4.42 -7.50 -0.76
N ARG A 10 5.01 -6.39 -1.18
CA ARG A 10 4.31 -5.11 -1.26
C ARG A 10 3.15 -5.18 -2.25
N HIS A 11 3.39 -5.75 -3.42
CA HIS A 11 2.35 -5.88 -4.45
C HIS A 11 1.19 -6.75 -3.96
N HIS A 12 1.48 -7.87 -3.27
CA HIS A 12 0.43 -8.68 -2.65
C HIS A 12 -0.36 -7.88 -1.61
N ALA A 13 0.33 -7.11 -0.78
CA ALA A 13 -0.33 -6.30 0.24
C ALA A 13 -1.28 -5.27 -0.37
N TYR A 14 -0.86 -4.60 -1.45
CA TYR A 14 -1.70 -3.62 -2.13
C TYR A 14 -2.94 -4.27 -2.75
N LEU A 15 -2.78 -5.46 -3.31
CA LEU A 15 -3.91 -6.22 -3.86
C LEU A 15 -4.89 -6.63 -2.76
N MET A 16 -4.38 -7.08 -1.61
CA MET A 16 -5.24 -7.42 -0.48
C MET A 16 -5.97 -6.18 0.06
N LEU A 17 -5.28 -5.05 0.14
CA LEU A 17 -5.89 -3.78 0.56
C LEU A 17 -7.02 -3.37 -0.39
N TYR A 18 -6.79 -3.54 -1.69
CA TYR A 18 -7.81 -3.25 -2.69
C TYR A 18 -9.05 -4.15 -2.50
N GLN A 19 -8.84 -5.45 -2.35
CA GLN A 19 -9.94 -6.39 -2.17
C GLN A 19 -10.71 -6.11 -0.87
N TRP A 20 -9.98 -5.80 0.19
CA TRP A 20 -10.60 -5.44 1.47
C TRP A 20 -11.44 -4.15 1.33
N ASP A 21 -10.92 -3.16 0.64
CA ASP A 21 -11.55 -1.86 0.48
C ASP A 21 -12.88 -1.93 -0.26
N ILE A 22 -13.00 -2.83 -1.23
CA ILE A 22 -14.22 -2.96 -2.06
C ILE A 22 -15.14 -4.08 -1.58
N SER A 23 -14.83 -4.73 -0.49
CA SER A 23 -15.64 -5.82 0.06
C SER A 23 -16.08 -5.50 1.49
N SER A 24 -16.88 -6.36 2.08
CA SER A 24 -17.27 -6.27 3.48
C SER A 24 -16.61 -7.36 4.33
N LEU A 25 -15.59 -8.02 3.78
CA LEU A 25 -14.90 -9.11 4.46
C LEU A 25 -13.86 -8.58 5.46
N SER A 26 -13.57 -9.38 6.49
CA SER A 26 -12.53 -9.06 7.46
C SER A 26 -11.14 -9.23 6.83
N PRO A 27 -10.09 -8.60 7.40
CA PRO A 27 -8.73 -8.81 6.90
C PRO A 27 -8.31 -10.29 6.90
N GLU A 28 -8.72 -11.06 7.90
CA GLU A 28 -8.40 -12.49 7.98
C GLU A 28 -9.05 -13.27 6.83
N GLU A 29 -10.30 -12.97 6.52
CA GLU A 29 -11.00 -13.59 5.41
C GLU A 29 -10.36 -13.22 4.07
N ILE A 30 -10.00 -11.95 3.89
CA ILE A 30 -9.32 -11.49 2.67
C ILE A 30 -8.00 -12.24 2.49
N ALA A 31 -7.17 -12.32 3.54
CA ALA A 31 -5.88 -12.98 3.43
C ALA A 31 -6.03 -14.46 3.08
N GLN A 32 -6.97 -15.15 3.71
CA GLN A 32 -7.21 -16.56 3.44
C GLN A 32 -7.63 -16.79 1.98
N LEU A 33 -8.61 -16.04 1.50
CA LEU A 33 -9.09 -16.16 0.13
C LEU A 33 -8.03 -15.76 -0.88
N TYR A 34 -7.27 -14.72 -0.57
CA TYR A 34 -6.23 -14.23 -1.46
C TYR A 34 -5.18 -15.30 -1.77
N TRP A 35 -4.67 -15.97 -0.73
CA TRP A 35 -3.63 -17.00 -0.93
C TRP A 35 -4.17 -18.26 -1.59
N GLU A 36 -5.45 -18.57 -1.43
CA GLU A 36 -6.07 -19.71 -2.13
C GLU A 36 -6.05 -19.53 -3.64
N GLU A 37 -6.12 -18.28 -4.10
CA GLU A 37 -6.19 -17.96 -5.54
C GLU A 37 -4.89 -17.39 -6.10
N THR A 38 -3.88 -17.20 -5.25
CA THR A 38 -2.64 -16.55 -5.65
C THR A 38 -1.48 -17.52 -5.54
N ASP A 39 -0.70 -17.60 -6.61
CA ASP A 39 0.46 -18.47 -6.68
C ASP A 39 1.68 -17.79 -6.07
N GLU A 40 1.92 -18.00 -4.78
CA GLU A 40 3.08 -17.50 -4.07
C GLU A 40 3.61 -18.61 -3.17
N SER A 41 4.82 -19.09 -3.44
CA SER A 41 5.40 -20.21 -2.71
C SER A 41 6.25 -19.80 -1.51
N SER A 42 6.68 -18.54 -1.42
CA SER A 42 7.57 -18.10 -0.34
C SER A 42 6.80 -17.76 0.92
N PRO A 43 7.03 -18.50 2.04
CA PRO A 43 6.41 -18.16 3.32
C PRO A 43 6.79 -16.78 3.82
N GLU A 44 8.03 -16.35 3.55
CA GLU A 44 8.52 -15.03 3.98
C GLU A 44 7.80 -13.90 3.25
N VAL A 45 7.58 -14.06 1.94
CA VAL A 45 6.83 -13.09 1.14
C VAL A 45 5.39 -12.99 1.64
N LYS A 46 4.75 -14.14 1.89
CA LYS A 46 3.38 -14.17 2.42
C LYS A 46 3.29 -13.49 3.78
N SER A 47 4.25 -13.78 4.65
CA SER A 47 4.27 -13.22 6.01
C SER A 47 4.39 -11.70 5.99
N LEU A 48 5.32 -11.17 5.20
CA LEU A 48 5.49 -9.71 5.09
C LEU A 48 4.25 -9.05 4.47
N ALA A 49 3.71 -9.66 3.43
CA ALA A 49 2.51 -9.13 2.76
C ALA A 49 1.33 -9.04 3.72
N GLU A 50 1.07 -10.11 4.49
CA GLU A 50 -0.02 -10.12 5.46
C GLU A 50 0.22 -9.13 6.60
N GLU A 51 1.44 -9.03 7.08
CA GLU A 51 1.79 -8.08 8.13
C GLU A 51 1.50 -6.65 7.68
N LEU A 52 2.01 -6.29 6.50
CA LEU A 52 1.78 -4.95 5.94
C LEU A 52 0.29 -4.67 5.74
N PHE A 53 -0.42 -5.62 5.16
CA PHE A 53 -1.86 -5.49 4.93
C PHE A 53 -2.63 -5.30 6.23
N LYS A 54 -2.45 -6.21 7.18
CA LYS A 54 -3.22 -6.20 8.44
C LYS A 54 -2.91 -4.99 9.31
N LEU A 55 -1.63 -4.62 9.40
CA LEU A 55 -1.23 -3.45 10.19
C LEU A 55 -1.74 -2.16 9.57
N THR A 56 -1.78 -2.06 8.24
CA THR A 56 -2.35 -0.91 7.56
C THR A 56 -3.83 -0.76 7.91
N VAL A 57 -4.60 -1.85 7.87
CA VAL A 57 -6.02 -1.81 8.23
C VAL A 57 -6.22 -1.45 9.70
N GLU A 58 -5.40 -2.01 10.60
CA GLU A 58 -5.49 -1.70 12.03
C GLU A 58 -5.21 -0.23 12.34
N ASN A 59 -4.41 0.44 11.52
CA ASN A 59 -4.00 1.82 11.72
C ASN A 59 -4.61 2.76 10.67
N LEU A 60 -5.74 2.37 10.11
CA LEU A 60 -6.35 3.06 8.97
C LEU A 60 -6.58 4.54 9.20
N GLU A 61 -7.11 4.89 10.37
CA GLU A 61 -7.44 6.29 10.68
C GLU A 61 -6.21 7.18 10.63
N SER A 62 -5.11 6.78 11.25
CA SER A 62 -3.88 7.56 11.25
C SER A 62 -3.23 7.58 9.87
N VAL A 63 -3.30 6.47 9.15
CA VAL A 63 -2.77 6.39 7.78
C VAL A 63 -3.52 7.34 6.85
N ASP A 64 -4.84 7.28 6.87
CA ASP A 64 -5.67 8.15 6.02
C ASP A 64 -5.48 9.62 6.38
N SER A 65 -5.35 9.93 7.66
CA SER A 65 -5.08 11.29 8.12
C SER A 65 -3.77 11.84 7.55
N GLU A 66 -2.73 11.00 7.55
CA GLU A 66 -1.44 11.39 6.98
C GLU A 66 -1.53 11.65 5.47
N ILE A 67 -2.23 10.77 4.76
CA ILE A 67 -2.42 10.93 3.30
C ILE A 67 -3.19 12.24 3.02
N GLU A 68 -4.26 12.49 3.75
CA GLU A 68 -5.12 13.67 3.51
C GLU A 68 -4.40 14.99 3.72
N LYS A 69 -3.37 15.05 4.57
CA LYS A 69 -2.52 16.24 4.70
C LYS A 69 -1.90 16.68 3.38
N HIS A 70 -1.66 15.74 2.49
CA HIS A 70 -0.93 15.97 1.25
C HIS A 70 -1.83 16.01 0.01
N LEU A 71 -3.12 15.81 0.21
CA LEU A 71 -4.08 15.92 -0.87
C LEU A 71 -4.46 17.38 -1.10
N LYS A 72 -4.99 17.66 -2.27
CA LYS A 72 -5.52 18.97 -2.60
C LYS A 72 -6.57 19.37 -1.56
N LYS A 73 -6.57 20.65 -1.16
CA LYS A 73 -7.49 21.16 -0.16
C LYS A 73 -8.93 20.75 -0.46
N GLY A 74 -9.60 20.19 0.54
CA GLY A 74 -10.99 19.75 0.42
C GLY A 74 -11.15 18.34 -0.11
N TRP A 75 -10.07 17.68 -0.54
CA TRP A 75 -10.15 16.30 -1.01
C TRP A 75 -10.06 15.33 0.16
N LYS A 76 -10.86 14.28 0.09
CA LYS A 76 -10.88 13.20 1.08
C LYS A 76 -10.37 11.92 0.46
N ILE A 77 -9.87 11.02 1.30
CA ILE A 77 -9.37 9.71 0.88
C ILE A 77 -10.45 8.95 0.09
N SER A 78 -11.72 9.13 0.42
CA SER A 78 -12.83 8.47 -0.27
C SER A 78 -13.00 8.90 -1.72
N ARG A 79 -12.39 10.02 -2.12
CA ARG A 79 -12.45 10.50 -3.52
C ARG A 79 -11.39 9.89 -4.41
N LEU A 80 -10.40 9.24 -3.83
CA LEU A 80 -9.34 8.63 -4.63
C LEU A 80 -9.85 7.39 -5.35
N LEU A 81 -9.25 7.10 -6.49
CA LEU A 81 -9.50 5.83 -7.18
C LEU A 81 -9.08 4.69 -6.25
N PRO A 82 -9.84 3.57 -6.21
CA PRO A 82 -9.57 2.49 -5.26
C PRO A 82 -8.16 1.91 -5.32
N VAL A 83 -7.57 1.78 -6.51
CA VAL A 83 -6.19 1.28 -6.62
C VAL A 83 -5.22 2.29 -6.03
N ASP A 84 -5.37 3.57 -6.36
CA ASP A 84 -4.52 4.64 -5.80
C ASP A 84 -4.62 4.68 -4.29
N ARG A 85 -5.82 4.59 -3.76
CA ARG A 85 -6.07 4.59 -2.31
C ARG A 85 -5.35 3.44 -1.63
N SER A 86 -5.44 2.25 -2.21
CA SER A 86 -4.80 1.05 -1.66
C SER A 86 -3.29 1.16 -1.62
N ILE A 87 -2.69 1.65 -2.71
CA ILE A 87 -1.24 1.86 -2.78
C ILE A 87 -0.81 2.88 -1.74
N LEU A 88 -1.48 4.02 -1.69
CA LEU A 88 -1.12 5.09 -0.76
C LEU A 88 -1.23 4.64 0.69
N ARG A 89 -2.26 3.89 1.03
CA ARG A 89 -2.44 3.37 2.38
C ARG A 89 -1.30 2.44 2.79
N GLY A 90 -1.02 1.43 1.98
CA GLY A 90 0.02 0.45 2.30
C GLY A 90 1.41 1.06 2.34
N ALA A 91 1.75 1.86 1.34
CA ALA A 91 3.07 2.49 1.27
C ALA A 91 3.28 3.52 2.38
N THR A 92 2.25 4.31 2.70
CA THR A 92 2.32 5.29 3.78
C THR A 92 2.54 4.60 5.12
N TYR A 93 1.78 3.53 5.41
CA TYR A 93 1.99 2.79 6.65
C TYR A 93 3.43 2.28 6.76
N GLU A 94 3.93 1.68 5.68
CA GLU A 94 5.28 1.12 5.68
C GLU A 94 6.35 2.20 5.90
N ILE A 95 6.25 3.32 5.21
CA ILE A 95 7.24 4.41 5.33
C ILE A 95 7.27 4.96 6.75
N LEU A 96 6.11 5.10 7.38
CA LEU A 96 6.01 5.71 8.70
C LEU A 96 6.34 4.75 9.85
N ASN A 97 6.04 3.48 9.71
CA ASN A 97 5.99 2.56 10.84
C ASN A 97 6.84 1.30 10.73
N MET A 98 7.43 1.03 9.58
CA MET A 98 8.24 -0.17 9.38
C MET A 98 9.65 0.20 8.96
N ASP A 99 10.59 -0.71 9.21
CA ASP A 99 11.99 -0.51 8.89
C ASP A 99 12.52 -1.69 8.06
N VAL A 100 11.76 -2.03 7.02
CA VAL A 100 12.10 -3.14 6.12
C VAL A 100 13.01 -2.68 4.99
N SER A 101 12.77 -1.48 4.47
CA SER A 101 13.51 -0.91 3.35
C SER A 101 13.55 0.62 3.46
N PRO A 102 14.50 1.27 2.78
CA PRO A 102 14.47 2.73 2.67
C PRO A 102 13.20 3.20 1.98
N ALA A 103 12.74 4.40 2.33
CA ALA A 103 11.52 4.97 1.76
C ALA A 103 11.54 5.01 0.22
N GLU A 104 12.70 5.29 -0.37
CA GLU A 104 12.86 5.32 -1.83
C GLU A 104 12.49 4.00 -2.48
N ALA A 105 12.86 2.88 -1.85
CA ALA A 105 12.53 1.55 -2.38
C ALA A 105 11.03 1.29 -2.30
N VAL A 106 10.40 1.69 -1.19
CA VAL A 106 8.95 1.56 -1.02
C VAL A 106 8.22 2.36 -2.08
N ILE A 107 8.65 3.61 -2.30
CA ILE A 107 8.03 4.49 -3.30
C ILE A 107 8.19 3.91 -4.70
N ASN A 108 9.38 3.43 -5.06
CA ASN A 108 9.62 2.84 -6.38
C ASN A 108 8.69 1.65 -6.62
N ASP A 109 8.54 0.77 -5.64
CA ASP A 109 7.67 -0.40 -5.78
C ASP A 109 6.19 0.00 -5.87
N ALA A 110 5.79 1.02 -5.13
CA ALA A 110 4.43 1.57 -5.20
C ALA A 110 4.13 2.16 -6.57
N VAL A 111 5.07 2.93 -7.12
CA VAL A 111 4.94 3.53 -8.46
C VAL A 111 4.88 2.44 -9.54
N ASP A 112 5.71 1.40 -9.41
CA ASP A 112 5.67 0.27 -10.35
C ASP A 112 4.31 -0.43 -10.32
N PHE A 113 3.74 -0.61 -9.12
CA PHE A 113 2.40 -1.19 -9.00
C PHE A 113 1.36 -0.30 -9.70
N ALA A 114 1.45 1.01 -9.52
CA ALA A 114 0.54 1.96 -10.18
C ALA A 114 0.65 1.87 -11.71
N LYS A 115 1.84 1.62 -12.23
CA LYS A 115 2.03 1.44 -13.68
C LYS A 115 1.35 0.17 -14.19
N LEU A 116 1.30 -0.87 -13.37
CA LEU A 116 0.69 -2.16 -13.74
C LEU A 116 -0.83 -2.16 -13.59
N TYR A 117 -1.33 -1.57 -12.52
CA TYR A 117 -2.73 -1.70 -12.13
C TYR A 117 -3.49 -0.38 -12.01
N GLY A 118 -2.83 0.75 -12.17
CA GLY A 118 -3.47 2.06 -12.06
C GLY A 118 -4.58 2.25 -13.08
N GLU A 119 -5.66 2.83 -12.62
CA GLU A 119 -6.85 3.08 -13.45
C GLU A 119 -6.74 4.35 -14.28
N ASP A 120 -5.78 5.21 -13.97
CA ASP A 120 -5.55 6.48 -14.65
C ASP A 120 -4.08 6.57 -15.05
N PRO A 121 -3.75 7.00 -16.28
CA PRO A 121 -2.36 7.17 -16.71
C PRO A 121 -1.54 8.12 -15.83
N LYS A 122 -2.21 9.00 -15.07
CA LYS A 122 -1.55 9.94 -14.15
C LYS A 122 -1.27 9.34 -12.79
N SER A 123 -1.80 8.14 -12.49
CA SER A 123 -1.64 7.51 -11.17
C SER A 123 -0.19 7.38 -10.72
N PRO A 124 0.75 6.89 -11.55
CA PRO A 124 2.13 6.75 -11.08
C PRO A 124 2.74 8.07 -10.59
N ALA A 125 2.55 9.16 -11.32
CA ALA A 125 3.07 10.48 -10.93
C ALA A 125 2.39 11.00 -9.66
N PHE A 126 1.08 10.80 -9.55
CA PHE A 126 0.31 11.19 -8.38
C PHE A 126 0.78 10.45 -7.13
N ILE A 127 0.92 9.12 -7.22
CA ILE A 127 1.42 8.29 -6.13
C ILE A 127 2.81 8.74 -5.68
N ASN A 128 3.70 8.94 -6.65
CA ASN A 128 5.06 9.37 -6.35
C ASN A 128 5.08 10.71 -5.61
N ALA A 129 4.29 11.67 -6.05
CA ALA A 129 4.25 13.00 -5.44
C ALA A 129 3.75 12.97 -3.99
N ILE A 130 2.69 12.21 -3.72
CA ILE A 130 2.15 12.10 -2.36
C ILE A 130 3.14 11.37 -1.45
N LEU A 131 3.70 10.26 -1.90
CA LEU A 131 4.63 9.47 -1.07
C LEU A 131 5.94 10.20 -0.80
N ASP A 132 6.40 11.05 -1.70
CA ASP A 132 7.56 11.91 -1.44
C ASP A 132 7.30 12.85 -0.26
N LYS A 133 6.10 13.38 -0.16
CA LYS A 133 5.71 14.25 0.95
C LYS A 133 5.61 13.47 2.27
N VAL A 134 5.04 12.27 2.21
CA VAL A 134 4.99 11.36 3.38
C VAL A 134 6.40 11.06 3.88
N LYS A 135 7.31 10.75 2.95
CA LYS A 135 8.71 10.48 3.27
C LYS A 135 9.36 11.67 3.99
N ARG A 136 9.10 12.88 3.55
CA ARG A 136 9.65 14.08 4.20
C ARG A 136 9.12 14.25 5.63
N ASP A 137 7.84 13.97 5.83
CA ASP A 137 7.24 14.01 7.18
C ASP A 137 7.89 12.96 8.09
N ALA A 138 8.15 11.77 7.57
CA ALA A 138 8.74 10.67 8.34
C ALA A 138 10.16 10.99 8.84
N ARG A 139 10.87 11.88 8.17
CA ARG A 139 12.24 12.27 8.55
C ARG A 139 12.32 13.27 9.69
N LYS A 140 11.19 13.79 10.10
CA LYS A 140 11.13 14.72 11.25
C LYS A 140 11.05 13.94 12.54
#